data_4c0bed0bf8661145b84d555bd5a8cc5e
#
_entry.id   4c0bed0bf8661145b84d555bd5a8cc5e
#
_cell.length_a   1.000
_cell.length_b   1.000
_cell.length_c   1.000
_cell.angle_alpha   90.00
_cell.angle_beta   90.00
_cell.angle_gamma   90.00
#
_symmetry.space_group_name_H-M   'P 1'
#
loop_
_entity.id
_entity.type
_entity.pdbx_description
1 polymer ?
#
loop_
_entity_poly.entity_id
_entity_poly.type
_entity_poly.pdbx_seq_one_letter_code
_entity_poly.pdbx_strand_id
1 'polypeptide(L)'
;MNRVIARKLAANAYELRASQRQFCNDAAAKLSNSNLSHPNNECEVKQRFTDNVQSHDIAIVGGGMVGMALACSLATMPLTKHLNVAIIDSNPALRSNYCIKKEDPPDPRVSTVTPATISFFKDVGAWKYVEQHRHAYFDKMQVWDYTGSGYTRYNARDINKEALGCVVENKVLQSSLISSMHNTDFQKTIYPSRLTSMAILPSSSSTGVDKSSSAIVSYPRGQLAKLELSDGGSLCAKLVVGADGGKSQVRELAGFKITGWNYYQNAVICTVEHSVENHCAWQRFLPSGPIALLPISDKFSNIVWTMNPNELDCKMNEDDFVKALNHALDYGYGPHPKSGVLGSADIFSWFRGDVTMSANECFEVPPKVVKLASERMVFPLSLKHANDYVAKRTVLIGDAAHTVHPLAGQGVNMGFGDASALSRIIADGIAVGTDIGEISLLKKYEAERKSANVMMMAVLDGFQKAYSVDFGPLNVLRAAAFHGAHHISPLKRIIVSFASGQLRLPFFS
;
A
#
# COMPACT_ATOMS: atom_id res chain seq x y z
N MET A 1 15.76 38.58 -15.77
CA MET A 1 14.71 38.13 -14.82
C MET A 1 15.17 37.05 -13.86
N ASN A 2 16.02 36.12 -14.23
CA ASN A 2 16.46 34.99 -13.36
C ASN A 2 17.41 35.33 -12.18
N ARG A 3 18.14 36.42 -12.20
CA ARG A 3 19.06 36.81 -11.10
C ARG A 3 18.34 37.47 -9.90
N VAL A 4 17.16 38.05 -10.10
CA VAL A 4 16.39 38.70 -9.03
C VAL A 4 15.62 37.65 -8.22
N ILE A 5 15.12 36.63 -8.89
CA ILE A 5 14.41 35.50 -8.24
C ILE A 5 15.37 34.66 -7.37
N ALA A 6 16.58 34.40 -7.86
CA ALA A 6 17.60 33.67 -7.08
C ALA A 6 18.06 34.41 -5.81
N ARG A 7 18.14 35.79 -5.87
CA ARG A 7 18.46 36.58 -4.68
C ARG A 7 17.34 36.64 -3.65
N LYS A 8 16.07 36.64 -4.06
CA LYS A 8 14.92 36.56 -3.12
C LYS A 8 14.80 35.19 -2.44
N LEU A 9 15.10 34.10 -3.15
CA LEU A 9 15.10 32.76 -2.57
C LEU A 9 16.26 32.55 -1.57
N ALA A 10 17.41 33.14 -1.83
CA ALA A 10 18.55 33.11 -0.90
C ALA A 10 18.32 33.93 0.36
N ALA A 11 17.64 35.09 0.26
CA ALA A 11 17.28 35.93 1.41
C ALA A 11 16.28 35.24 2.33
N ASN A 12 15.24 34.60 1.79
CA ASN A 12 14.26 33.84 2.57
C ASN A 12 14.85 32.62 3.28
N ALA A 13 15.85 31.95 2.66
CA ALA A 13 16.56 30.83 3.29
C ALA A 13 17.47 31.29 4.45
N TYR A 14 17.97 32.52 4.39
CA TYR A 14 18.79 33.08 5.45
C TYR A 14 17.96 33.50 6.67
N GLU A 15 16.79 34.10 6.46
CA GLU A 15 15.85 34.45 7.55
C GLU A 15 15.29 33.22 8.27
N LEU A 16 14.98 32.14 7.54
CA LEU A 16 14.55 30.87 8.14
C LEU A 16 15.64 30.21 9.01
N ARG A 17 16.91 30.33 8.63
CA ARG A 17 18.03 29.82 9.46
C ARG A 17 18.34 30.71 10.67
N ALA A 18 18.11 32.00 10.58
CA ALA A 18 18.26 32.93 11.71
C ALA A 18 17.17 32.69 12.78
N SER A 19 15.92 32.48 12.37
CA SER A 19 14.80 32.15 13.25
C SER A 19 15.00 30.80 13.99
N GLN A 20 15.53 29.77 13.32
CA GLN A 20 15.86 28.50 13.98
C GLN A 20 16.99 28.59 14.99
N ARG A 21 18.01 29.47 14.77
CA ARG A 21 19.08 29.68 15.74
C ARG A 21 18.60 30.44 16.98
N GLN A 22 17.67 31.35 16.83
CA GLN A 22 17.10 32.09 17.93
C GLN A 22 16.25 31.17 18.86
N PHE A 23 15.48 30.25 18.27
CA PHE A 23 14.71 29.24 19.02
C PHE A 23 15.60 28.26 19.81
N CYS A 24 16.77 27.90 19.29
CA CYS A 24 17.72 27.05 20.01
C CYS A 24 18.44 27.78 21.14
N ASN A 25 18.73 29.07 20.99
CA ASN A 25 19.38 29.86 22.03
C ASN A 25 18.44 30.20 23.19
N ASP A 26 17.14 30.43 22.94
CA ASP A 26 16.13 30.67 23.99
C ASP A 26 15.80 29.41 24.80
N ALA A 27 15.95 28.23 24.20
CA ALA A 27 15.83 26.94 24.91
C ALA A 27 17.03 26.66 25.81
N ALA A 28 18.25 27.07 25.41
CA ALA A 28 19.46 26.91 26.21
C ALA A 28 19.53 27.92 27.41
N ALA A 29 18.99 29.12 27.21
CA ALA A 29 18.97 30.15 28.29
C ALA A 29 17.94 29.85 29.39
N LYS A 30 16.91 29.06 29.15
CA LYS A 30 15.94 28.61 30.15
C LYS A 30 16.42 27.46 31.03
N LEU A 31 17.52 26.78 30.66
CA LEU A 31 18.11 25.67 31.40
C LEU A 31 19.23 26.11 32.38
N SER A 32 19.66 27.39 32.37
CA SER A 32 20.80 27.88 33.21
C SER A 32 20.43 28.66 34.47
N ASN A 33 19.14 28.82 34.79
CA ASN A 33 18.71 29.59 35.98
C ASN A 33 17.90 28.79 36.98
N SER A 34 18.44 27.64 37.43
CA SER A 34 17.95 27.01 38.67
C SER A 34 19.09 26.29 39.40
N ASN A 35 20.02 27.08 39.95
CA ASN A 35 20.93 26.59 40.95
C ASN A 35 20.76 27.47 42.20
N LEU A 36 20.27 26.86 43.28
CA LEU A 36 20.71 27.23 44.65
C LEU A 36 20.30 26.17 45.69
N SER A 37 21.36 25.60 46.27
CA SER A 37 21.58 25.17 47.68
C SER A 37 20.96 23.89 48.24
N HIS A 38 21.77 22.83 48.27
CA HIS A 38 22.39 22.08 49.41
C HIS A 38 21.52 21.12 50.26
N PRO A 39 22.16 20.14 50.97
CA PRO A 39 23.03 19.01 50.51
C PRO A 39 22.57 17.63 51.05
N ASN A 40 23.30 16.58 50.63
CA ASN A 40 23.33 15.23 51.21
C ASN A 40 22.11 14.33 51.03
N ASN A 41 22.16 13.55 49.94
CA ASN A 41 21.86 12.11 49.92
C ASN A 41 22.34 11.52 48.59
N GLU A 42 23.66 11.48 48.45
CA GLU A 42 24.29 10.53 47.51
C GLU A 42 24.23 9.17 48.18
N CYS A 43 23.21 8.39 47.90
CA CYS A 43 23.26 6.91 47.97
C CYS A 43 21.89 6.22 47.85
N GLU A 44 21.00 6.62 46.92
CA GLU A 44 19.78 5.78 46.68
C GLU A 44 19.07 5.98 45.34
N VAL A 45 19.73 6.43 44.27
CA VAL A 45 19.12 6.50 42.92
C VAL A 45 19.87 5.68 41.86
N LYS A 46 20.68 4.72 42.30
CA LYS A 46 21.30 3.74 41.38
C LYS A 46 20.76 2.32 41.59
N GLN A 47 19.45 2.13 41.68
CA GLN A 47 18.85 0.80 41.67
C GLN A 47 17.39 0.91 41.32
N ARG A 48 17.06 0.79 40.02
CA ARG A 48 15.80 0.19 39.48
C ARG A 48 15.63 0.47 37.99
N PHE A 49 16.59 0.07 37.19
CA PHE A 49 16.33 -0.28 35.76
C PHE A 49 17.01 -1.62 35.49
N THR A 50 16.60 -2.67 36.18
CA THR A 50 16.71 -4.00 35.61
C THR A 50 15.54 -4.08 34.63
N ASP A 51 15.75 -3.56 33.44
CA ASP A 51 14.83 -3.66 32.32
C ASP A 51 14.58 -5.15 32.08
N ASN A 52 13.38 -5.59 32.43
CA ASN A 52 12.85 -6.89 32.03
C ASN A 52 12.50 -6.79 30.53
N VAL A 53 13.56 -6.76 29.68
CA VAL A 53 13.44 -6.60 28.21
C VAL A 53 12.70 -7.79 27.68
N GLN A 54 11.46 -7.59 27.24
CA GLN A 54 10.64 -8.67 26.69
C GLN A 54 11.25 -9.19 25.39
N SER A 55 11.31 -10.51 25.25
CA SER A 55 11.82 -11.19 24.06
C SER A 55 10.67 -11.77 23.24
N HIS A 56 10.68 -11.49 21.95
CA HIS A 56 9.70 -11.97 20.98
C HIS A 56 10.37 -12.74 19.85
N ASP A 57 9.63 -13.60 19.19
CA ASP A 57 10.11 -14.26 17.99
C ASP A 57 10.10 -13.27 16.81
N ILE A 58 9.02 -12.50 16.64
CA ILE A 58 8.87 -11.53 15.58
C ILE A 58 8.38 -10.20 16.15
N ALA A 59 8.98 -9.10 15.71
CA ALA A 59 8.47 -7.74 15.93
C ALA A 59 7.98 -7.15 14.61
N ILE A 60 6.68 -6.95 14.49
CA ILE A 60 6.04 -6.29 13.33
C ILE A 60 5.92 -4.81 13.66
N VAL A 61 6.67 -3.97 12.97
CA VAL A 61 6.59 -2.51 13.09
C VAL A 61 5.62 -2.01 12.04
N GLY A 62 4.47 -1.49 12.48
CA GLY A 62 3.34 -1.10 11.67
C GLY A 62 2.17 -2.08 11.76
N GLY A 63 1.10 -1.67 12.45
CA GLY A 63 -0.17 -2.40 12.58
C GLY A 63 -1.21 -1.99 11.53
N GLY A 64 -0.77 -1.47 10.36
CA GLY A 64 -1.62 -1.21 9.21
C GLY A 64 -2.10 -2.52 8.55
N MET A 65 -2.83 -2.40 7.44
CA MET A 65 -3.43 -3.55 6.75
C MET A 65 -2.42 -4.68 6.47
N VAL A 66 -1.22 -4.35 5.97
CA VAL A 66 -0.22 -5.36 5.58
C VAL A 66 0.43 -6.01 6.79
N GLY A 67 0.77 -5.24 7.85
CA GLY A 67 1.33 -5.79 9.07
C GLY A 67 0.34 -6.70 9.82
N MET A 68 -0.93 -6.29 9.89
CA MET A 68 -1.99 -7.12 10.48
C MET A 68 -2.28 -8.37 9.63
N ALA A 69 -2.21 -8.27 8.30
CA ALA A 69 -2.36 -9.42 7.41
C ALA A 69 -1.26 -10.48 7.66
N LEU A 70 -0.01 -10.02 7.84
CA LEU A 70 1.09 -10.93 8.22
C LEU A 70 0.81 -11.57 9.57
N ALA A 71 0.41 -10.80 10.58
CA ALA A 71 0.10 -11.32 11.91
C ALA A 71 -1.02 -12.36 11.87
N CYS A 72 -2.11 -12.10 11.12
CA CYS A 72 -3.20 -13.07 10.91
C CYS A 72 -2.73 -14.34 10.20
N SER A 73 -1.89 -14.21 9.18
CA SER A 73 -1.34 -15.36 8.46
C SER A 73 -0.46 -16.24 9.36
N LEU A 74 0.40 -15.62 10.18
CA LEU A 74 1.20 -16.35 11.18
C LEU A 74 0.34 -17.06 12.22
N ALA A 75 -0.78 -16.45 12.63
CA ALA A 75 -1.70 -17.00 13.61
C ALA A 75 -2.48 -18.22 13.11
N THR A 76 -2.76 -18.29 11.80
CA THR A 76 -3.57 -19.37 11.21
C THR A 76 -2.76 -20.58 10.76
N MET A 77 -1.46 -20.41 10.48
CA MET A 77 -0.61 -21.50 10.00
C MET A 77 -0.14 -22.40 11.16
N PRO A 78 -0.23 -23.75 11.05
CA PRO A 78 0.11 -24.68 12.13
C PRO A 78 1.53 -24.53 12.67
N LEU A 79 2.51 -24.22 11.81
CA LEU A 79 3.92 -24.11 12.17
C LEU A 79 4.30 -22.78 12.81
N THR A 80 3.50 -21.73 12.65
CA THR A 80 3.82 -20.39 13.14
C THR A 80 2.91 -19.90 14.27
N LYS A 81 1.77 -20.56 14.50
CA LYS A 81 0.77 -20.14 15.50
C LYS A 81 1.27 -20.11 16.95
N HIS A 82 2.40 -20.73 17.25
CA HIS A 82 3.02 -20.75 18.58
C HIS A 82 4.08 -19.65 18.76
N LEU A 83 4.37 -18.86 17.72
CA LEU A 83 5.33 -17.77 17.82
C LEU A 83 4.78 -16.63 18.70
N ASN A 84 5.68 -16.03 19.47
CA ASN A 84 5.38 -14.81 20.23
C ASN A 84 5.66 -13.58 19.39
N VAL A 85 4.61 -12.80 19.07
CA VAL A 85 4.69 -11.66 18.14
C VAL A 85 4.43 -10.33 18.85
N ALA A 86 5.35 -9.37 18.70
CA ALA A 86 5.14 -7.98 19.05
C ALA A 86 4.58 -7.22 17.85
N ILE A 87 3.54 -6.41 18.05
CA ILE A 87 3.01 -5.46 17.06
C ILE A 87 3.22 -4.05 17.60
N ILE A 88 4.03 -3.26 16.89
CA ILE A 88 4.40 -1.90 17.31
C ILE A 88 3.70 -0.90 16.42
N ASP A 89 2.70 -0.20 16.93
CA ASP A 89 1.97 0.85 16.22
C ASP A 89 1.25 1.78 17.19
N SER A 90 1.34 3.07 16.94
CA SER A 90 0.66 4.09 17.77
C SER A 90 -0.84 4.22 17.52
N ASN A 91 -1.41 3.48 16.56
CA ASN A 91 -2.84 3.53 16.23
C ASN A 91 -3.70 2.91 17.36
N PRO A 92 -4.54 3.69 18.04
CA PRO A 92 -5.39 3.19 19.11
C PRO A 92 -6.44 2.16 18.65
N ALA A 93 -6.80 2.16 17.37
CA ALA A 93 -7.77 1.22 16.80
C ALA A 93 -7.34 -0.25 16.93
N LEU A 94 -6.04 -0.53 17.06
CA LEU A 94 -5.53 -1.88 17.28
C LEU A 94 -5.91 -2.49 18.64
N ARG A 95 -6.28 -1.65 19.61
CA ARG A 95 -6.67 -2.06 20.97
C ARG A 95 -8.18 -1.97 21.22
N SER A 96 -8.89 -1.21 20.38
CA SER A 96 -10.31 -0.97 20.54
C SER A 96 -11.10 -1.87 19.60
N ASN A 97 -12.17 -2.49 20.10
CA ASN A 97 -13.18 -3.12 19.24
C ASN A 97 -14.02 -2.03 18.58
N TYR A 98 -13.42 -1.26 17.65
CA TYR A 98 -14.18 -0.30 16.88
C TYR A 98 -15.15 -1.04 15.96
N CYS A 99 -16.44 -0.90 16.21
CA CYS A 99 -17.49 -1.50 15.39
C CYS A 99 -17.92 -0.50 14.31
N ILE A 100 -17.69 -0.84 13.06
CA ILE A 100 -18.19 -0.09 11.90
C ILE A 100 -19.68 -0.38 11.77
N LYS A 101 -20.52 0.66 11.74
CA LYS A 101 -21.96 0.52 11.51
C LYS A 101 -22.26 0.61 10.01
N LYS A 102 -23.31 -0.07 9.57
CA LYS A 102 -23.74 -0.03 8.14
C LYS A 102 -24.18 1.37 7.71
N GLU A 103 -24.70 2.15 8.66
CA GLU A 103 -25.20 3.51 8.47
C GLU A 103 -24.08 4.57 8.46
N ASP A 104 -22.87 4.20 8.86
CA ASP A 104 -21.73 5.14 8.82
C ASP A 104 -21.53 5.68 7.40
N PRO A 105 -21.18 6.97 7.25
CA PRO A 105 -20.91 7.53 5.95
C PRO A 105 -19.78 6.78 5.25
N PRO A 106 -19.82 6.70 3.90
CA PRO A 106 -18.77 6.02 3.14
C PRO A 106 -17.39 6.67 3.36
N ASP A 107 -16.37 5.83 3.50
CA ASP A 107 -14.97 6.30 3.60
C ASP A 107 -14.45 6.69 2.21
N PRO A 108 -13.71 7.79 2.07
CA PRO A 108 -13.05 8.13 0.80
C PRO A 108 -11.91 7.18 0.45
N ARG A 109 -11.37 6.44 1.41
CA ARG A 109 -10.26 5.51 1.20
C ARG A 109 -10.78 4.11 0.98
N VAL A 110 -10.61 3.62 -0.23
CA VAL A 110 -10.96 2.26 -0.62
C VAL A 110 -9.75 1.55 -1.23
N SER A 111 -9.85 0.24 -1.30
CA SER A 111 -8.91 -0.61 -2.04
C SER A 111 -9.68 -1.56 -2.92
N THR A 112 -9.19 -1.75 -4.14
CA THR A 112 -9.63 -2.84 -5.01
C THR A 112 -8.81 -4.07 -4.67
N VAL A 113 -9.46 -5.09 -4.11
CA VAL A 113 -8.82 -6.37 -3.78
C VAL A 113 -9.03 -7.39 -4.90
N THR A 114 -7.95 -8.05 -5.26
CA THR A 114 -7.94 -9.07 -6.31
C THR A 114 -8.50 -10.40 -5.81
N PRO A 115 -8.91 -11.34 -6.71
CA PRO A 115 -9.30 -12.69 -6.32
C PRO A 115 -8.25 -13.41 -5.46
N ALA A 116 -6.96 -13.22 -5.72
CA ALA A 116 -5.89 -13.77 -4.90
C ALA A 116 -5.90 -13.20 -3.47
N THR A 117 -6.11 -11.89 -3.33
CA THR A 117 -6.25 -11.25 -2.01
C THR A 117 -7.51 -11.70 -1.29
N ILE A 118 -8.64 -11.86 -1.99
CA ILE A 118 -9.88 -12.40 -1.41
C ILE A 118 -9.64 -13.81 -0.85
N SER A 119 -8.96 -14.68 -1.60
CA SER A 119 -8.59 -16.02 -1.13
C SER A 119 -7.74 -15.94 0.15
N PHE A 120 -6.71 -15.10 0.15
CA PHE A 120 -5.87 -14.87 1.33
C PHE A 120 -6.69 -14.43 2.56
N PHE A 121 -7.63 -13.48 2.39
CA PHE A 121 -8.52 -13.02 3.48
C PHE A 121 -9.46 -14.13 3.96
N LYS A 122 -9.90 -15.03 3.06
CA LYS A 122 -10.67 -16.23 3.44
C LYS A 122 -9.82 -17.19 4.26
N ASP A 123 -8.58 -17.45 3.84
CA ASP A 123 -7.66 -18.36 4.51
C ASP A 123 -7.31 -17.87 5.93
N VAL A 124 -7.16 -16.56 6.14
CA VAL A 124 -6.92 -15.99 7.48
C VAL A 124 -8.22 -15.71 8.27
N GLY A 125 -9.40 -16.09 7.76
CA GLY A 125 -10.69 -15.94 8.44
C GLY A 125 -11.25 -14.52 8.50
N ALA A 126 -10.65 -13.56 7.78
CA ALA A 126 -11.05 -12.15 7.82
C ALA A 126 -12.19 -11.82 6.83
N TRP A 127 -12.42 -12.63 5.78
CA TRP A 127 -13.35 -12.28 4.71
C TRP A 127 -14.82 -12.21 5.14
N LYS A 128 -15.26 -13.05 6.07
CA LYS A 128 -16.63 -13.02 6.60
C LYS A 128 -17.03 -11.67 7.20
N TYR A 129 -16.06 -10.97 7.82
CA TYR A 129 -16.30 -9.62 8.33
C TYR A 129 -16.50 -8.63 7.19
N VAL A 130 -15.73 -8.73 6.10
CA VAL A 130 -15.88 -7.88 4.92
C VAL A 130 -17.28 -8.03 4.31
N GLU A 131 -17.78 -9.27 4.16
CA GLU A 131 -19.11 -9.57 3.60
C GLU A 131 -20.27 -8.97 4.42
N GLN A 132 -20.05 -8.66 5.70
CA GLN A 132 -21.06 -8.04 6.56
C GLN A 132 -21.10 -6.50 6.45
N HIS A 133 -20.12 -5.90 5.76
CA HIS A 133 -19.94 -4.46 5.64
C HIS A 133 -20.03 -4.02 4.17
N ARG A 134 -19.86 -2.71 3.93
CA ARG A 134 -19.93 -2.13 2.59
C ARG A 134 -18.76 -2.62 1.73
N HIS A 135 -19.11 -3.31 0.66
CA HIS A 135 -18.19 -3.80 -0.37
C HIS A 135 -18.98 -4.02 -1.68
N ALA A 136 -18.31 -4.03 -2.82
CA ALA A 136 -18.92 -4.41 -4.08
C ALA A 136 -17.97 -5.24 -4.95
N TYR A 137 -18.45 -6.38 -5.39
CA TYR A 137 -17.82 -7.13 -6.46
C TYR A 137 -18.09 -6.45 -7.80
N PHE A 138 -17.11 -6.48 -8.69
CA PHE A 138 -17.32 -6.07 -10.07
C PHE A 138 -16.87 -7.19 -11.00
N ASP A 139 -17.71 -7.50 -11.98
CA ASP A 139 -17.48 -8.52 -12.98
C ASP A 139 -17.02 -7.94 -14.32
N LYS A 140 -17.10 -6.61 -14.47
CA LYS A 140 -16.72 -5.87 -15.67
C LYS A 140 -15.76 -4.73 -15.32
N MET A 141 -14.84 -4.46 -16.25
CA MET A 141 -13.98 -3.29 -16.21
C MET A 141 -13.88 -2.70 -17.60
N GLN A 142 -14.08 -1.39 -17.74
CA GLN A 142 -13.89 -0.67 -19.00
C GLN A 142 -12.77 0.35 -18.88
N VAL A 143 -11.85 0.31 -19.83
CA VAL A 143 -10.69 1.21 -19.87
C VAL A 143 -10.67 1.90 -21.24
N TRP A 144 -10.55 3.23 -21.27
CA TRP A 144 -10.43 4.04 -22.49
C TRP A 144 -9.60 5.29 -22.25
N ASP A 145 -9.26 6.02 -23.28
CA ASP A 145 -8.55 7.29 -23.17
C ASP A 145 -9.35 8.48 -23.75
N TYR A 146 -8.81 9.68 -23.57
CA TYR A 146 -9.44 10.91 -24.04
C TYR A 146 -9.44 11.07 -25.57
N THR A 147 -8.62 10.33 -26.31
CA THR A 147 -8.52 10.46 -27.76
C THR A 147 -9.74 9.89 -28.49
N GLY A 148 -10.52 9.02 -27.82
CA GLY A 148 -11.64 8.33 -28.42
C GLY A 148 -11.24 7.29 -29.46
N SER A 149 -9.94 6.95 -29.56
CA SER A 149 -9.41 6.06 -30.59
C SER A 149 -9.56 4.58 -30.26
N GLY A 150 -9.95 4.23 -29.02
CA GLY A 150 -10.13 2.85 -28.61
C GLY A 150 -10.54 2.68 -27.16
N TYR A 151 -11.00 1.47 -26.83
CA TYR A 151 -11.34 1.04 -25.48
C TYR A 151 -11.10 -0.45 -25.33
N THR A 152 -11.03 -0.91 -24.11
CA THR A 152 -11.02 -2.34 -23.78
C THR A 152 -12.04 -2.61 -22.69
N ARG A 153 -12.80 -3.70 -22.84
CA ARG A 153 -13.66 -4.24 -21.80
C ARG A 153 -13.14 -5.60 -21.37
N TYR A 154 -13.00 -5.74 -20.07
CA TYR A 154 -12.68 -7.00 -19.41
C TYR A 154 -13.92 -7.52 -18.73
N ASN A 155 -14.15 -8.83 -18.80
CA ASN A 155 -15.24 -9.50 -18.12
C ASN A 155 -14.67 -10.68 -17.33
N ALA A 156 -15.16 -10.92 -16.14
CA ALA A 156 -14.75 -12.03 -15.29
C ALA A 156 -14.95 -13.40 -16.00
N ARG A 157 -15.95 -13.49 -16.85
CA ARG A 157 -16.22 -14.69 -17.68
C ARG A 157 -15.07 -15.03 -18.64
N ASP A 158 -14.28 -14.02 -19.08
CA ASP A 158 -13.13 -14.24 -19.97
C ASP A 158 -12.07 -15.15 -19.33
N ILE A 159 -12.05 -15.22 -18.01
CA ILE A 159 -11.13 -16.05 -17.20
C ILE A 159 -11.86 -17.11 -16.36
N ASN A 160 -13.12 -17.40 -16.67
CA ASN A 160 -13.98 -18.35 -15.96
C ASN A 160 -14.10 -18.02 -14.46
N LYS A 161 -14.33 -16.74 -14.11
CA LYS A 161 -14.53 -16.25 -12.74
C LYS A 161 -15.87 -15.52 -12.63
N GLU A 162 -16.34 -15.40 -11.41
CA GLU A 162 -17.55 -14.64 -11.10
C GLU A 162 -17.29 -13.15 -11.00
N ALA A 163 -16.09 -12.74 -10.56
CA ALA A 163 -15.69 -11.35 -10.40
C ALA A 163 -14.23 -11.13 -10.81
N LEU A 164 -13.92 -9.92 -11.30
CA LEU A 164 -12.56 -9.44 -11.54
C LEU A 164 -11.88 -8.97 -10.24
N GLY A 165 -12.67 -8.53 -9.27
CA GLY A 165 -12.21 -8.06 -7.98
C GLY A 165 -13.37 -7.59 -7.12
N CYS A 166 -13.01 -7.05 -5.96
CA CYS A 166 -13.95 -6.46 -5.02
C CYS A 166 -13.39 -5.13 -4.52
N VAL A 167 -14.21 -4.09 -4.44
CA VAL A 167 -13.83 -2.81 -3.86
C VAL A 167 -14.33 -2.76 -2.43
N VAL A 168 -13.45 -2.44 -1.49
CA VAL A 168 -13.71 -2.45 -0.05
C VAL A 168 -13.13 -1.20 0.61
N GLU A 169 -13.83 -0.61 1.56
CA GLU A 169 -13.30 0.49 2.38
C GLU A 169 -12.09 0.02 3.20
N ASN A 170 -11.03 0.82 3.25
CA ASN A 170 -9.80 0.46 3.96
C ASN A 170 -10.03 0.23 5.45
N LYS A 171 -10.95 0.99 6.08
CA LYS A 171 -11.36 0.77 7.48
C LYS A 171 -11.96 -0.61 7.69
N VAL A 172 -12.74 -1.13 6.71
CA VAL A 172 -13.35 -2.46 6.76
C VAL A 172 -12.29 -3.54 6.64
N LEU A 173 -11.35 -3.42 5.67
CA LEU A 173 -10.24 -4.36 5.52
C LEU A 173 -9.39 -4.43 6.79
N GLN A 174 -9.03 -3.28 7.37
CA GLN A 174 -8.24 -3.26 8.61
C GLN A 174 -9.00 -3.85 9.79
N SER A 175 -10.28 -3.49 9.98
CA SER A 175 -11.10 -4.02 11.07
C SER A 175 -11.34 -5.52 10.92
N SER A 176 -11.46 -6.04 9.70
CA SER A 176 -11.60 -7.47 9.45
C SER A 176 -10.39 -8.27 9.91
N LEU A 177 -9.18 -7.75 9.66
CA LEU A 177 -7.92 -8.36 10.13
C LEU A 177 -7.78 -8.27 11.65
N ILE A 178 -8.12 -7.13 12.25
CA ILE A 178 -8.12 -6.95 13.71
C ILE A 178 -9.11 -7.94 14.35
N SER A 179 -10.32 -8.04 13.82
CA SER A 179 -11.36 -8.98 14.31
C SER A 179 -10.89 -10.43 14.19
N SER A 180 -10.32 -10.82 13.05
CA SER A 180 -9.74 -12.15 12.87
C SER A 180 -8.64 -12.44 13.90
N MET A 181 -7.73 -11.50 14.11
CA MET A 181 -6.64 -11.62 15.08
C MET A 181 -7.15 -11.78 16.53
N HIS A 182 -8.22 -11.08 16.91
CA HIS A 182 -8.81 -11.16 18.24
C HIS A 182 -9.44 -12.54 18.51
N ASN A 183 -9.90 -13.21 17.46
CA ASN A 183 -10.53 -14.54 17.55
C ASN A 183 -9.52 -15.70 17.58
N THR A 184 -8.23 -15.41 17.69
CA THR A 184 -7.16 -16.43 17.76
C THR A 184 -6.48 -16.42 19.13
N ASP A 185 -6.07 -17.61 19.60
CA ASP A 185 -5.24 -17.78 20.82
C ASP A 185 -3.75 -17.48 20.57
N PHE A 186 -3.45 -16.78 19.50
CA PHE A 186 -2.11 -16.42 19.09
C PHE A 186 -1.44 -15.49 20.10
N GLN A 187 -0.21 -15.82 20.52
CA GLN A 187 0.57 -15.00 21.47
C GLN A 187 0.99 -13.69 20.80
N LYS A 188 0.34 -12.60 21.17
CA LYS A 188 0.61 -11.26 20.64
C LYS A 188 0.67 -10.22 21.75
N THR A 189 1.60 -9.30 21.60
CA THR A 189 1.69 -8.09 22.45
C THR A 189 1.63 -6.86 21.57
N ILE A 190 0.66 -5.97 21.82
CA ILE A 190 0.51 -4.71 21.07
C ILE A 190 1.15 -3.58 21.87
N TYR A 191 2.17 -2.96 21.29
CA TYR A 191 2.85 -1.79 21.83
C TYR A 191 2.29 -0.53 21.15
N PRO A 192 1.52 0.33 21.87
CA PRO A 192 0.96 1.57 21.32
C PRO A 192 2.02 2.67 21.26
N SER A 193 3.09 2.40 20.54
CA SER A 193 4.30 3.20 20.51
C SER A 193 4.88 3.24 19.11
N ARG A 194 5.93 4.00 18.90
CA ARG A 194 6.68 4.07 17.64
C ARG A 194 8.09 3.59 17.86
N LEU A 195 8.66 2.96 16.83
CA LEU A 195 10.07 2.60 16.81
C LEU A 195 10.91 3.87 16.75
N THR A 196 11.91 3.99 17.61
CA THR A 196 12.86 5.12 17.63
C THR A 196 14.28 4.71 17.30
N SER A 197 14.67 3.48 17.71
CA SER A 197 16.01 2.96 17.50
C SER A 197 15.97 1.44 17.30
N MET A 198 16.91 0.93 16.52
CA MET A 198 17.08 -0.51 16.28
C MET A 198 18.56 -0.85 16.19
N ALA A 199 18.99 -1.88 16.92
CA ALA A 199 20.36 -2.39 16.90
C ALA A 199 20.39 -3.92 16.89
N ILE A 200 21.30 -4.51 16.13
CA ILE A 200 21.53 -5.96 16.14
C ILE A 200 22.53 -6.28 17.25
N LEU A 201 22.11 -7.05 18.23
CA LEU A 201 22.95 -7.47 19.32
C LEU A 201 23.99 -8.51 18.83
N PRO A 202 25.25 -8.43 19.30
CA PRO A 202 26.22 -9.47 19.00
C PRO A 202 25.78 -10.82 19.60
N SER A 203 26.12 -11.93 18.94
CA SER A 203 25.95 -13.25 19.56
C SER A 203 26.85 -13.31 20.79
N SER A 204 26.31 -13.60 21.97
CA SER A 204 27.11 -13.86 23.14
C SER A 204 27.91 -15.16 22.92
N SER A 205 29.15 -15.02 22.41
CA SER A 205 30.11 -16.08 22.50
C SER A 205 30.49 -16.24 23.99
N SER A 206 30.15 -17.36 24.57
CA SER A 206 30.51 -17.77 25.92
C SER A 206 32.02 -17.97 26.03
N THR A 207 32.80 -16.91 26.20
CA THR A 207 34.19 -16.94 26.71
C THR A 207 34.51 -15.59 27.34
N GLY A 208 34.12 -15.44 28.59
CA GLY A 208 34.45 -14.28 29.41
C GLY A 208 33.72 -14.38 30.73
N VAL A 209 34.29 -15.07 31.69
CA VAL A 209 33.78 -15.09 33.06
C VAL A 209 34.11 -13.76 33.71
N ASP A 210 33.23 -12.78 33.59
CA ASP A 210 33.22 -11.64 34.51
C ASP A 210 32.37 -12.01 35.73
N LYS A 211 33.08 -12.31 36.83
CA LYS A 211 32.53 -12.69 38.14
C LYS A 211 32.06 -11.48 38.92
N SER A 212 31.18 -10.63 38.40
CA SER A 212 30.60 -9.55 39.21
C SER A 212 29.28 -9.00 38.66
N SER A 213 28.27 -9.84 38.49
CA SER A 213 26.87 -9.41 38.61
C SER A 213 25.95 -10.64 38.48
N SER A 214 25.25 -10.94 39.55
CA SER A 214 24.30 -12.02 39.68
C SER A 214 22.95 -11.66 39.04
N ALA A 215 22.87 -11.68 37.71
CA ALA A 215 21.63 -11.83 36.99
C ALA A 215 21.96 -12.47 35.62
N ILE A 216 21.90 -13.80 35.57
CA ILE A 216 22.05 -14.55 34.32
C ILE A 216 20.76 -14.38 33.52
N VAL A 217 20.67 -13.36 32.69
CA VAL A 217 19.68 -13.34 31.62
C VAL A 217 20.21 -14.25 30.52
N SER A 218 19.74 -15.48 30.50
CA SER A 218 20.03 -16.47 29.46
C SER A 218 19.32 -16.06 28.17
N TYR A 219 19.98 -15.31 27.30
CA TYR A 219 19.50 -15.08 25.94
C TYR A 219 19.53 -16.39 25.14
N PRO A 220 18.48 -16.71 24.36
CA PRO A 220 18.49 -17.89 23.50
C PRO A 220 19.67 -17.80 22.52
N ARG A 221 20.26 -18.98 22.20
CA ARG A 221 21.39 -19.08 21.23
C ARG A 221 20.97 -18.46 19.89
N GLY A 222 21.45 -17.27 19.59
CA GLY A 222 21.19 -16.53 18.34
C GLY A 222 21.35 -15.03 18.54
N GLN A 223 21.60 -14.32 17.45
CA GLN A 223 21.59 -12.86 17.47
C GLN A 223 20.15 -12.37 17.56
N LEU A 224 19.92 -11.28 18.29
CA LEU A 224 18.63 -10.63 18.42
C LEU A 224 18.73 -9.19 17.91
N ALA A 225 17.63 -8.65 17.48
CA ALA A 225 17.45 -7.21 17.26
C ALA A 225 16.88 -6.60 18.54
N LYS A 226 17.53 -5.57 19.09
CA LYS A 226 16.97 -4.71 20.16
C LYS A 226 16.26 -3.54 19.51
N LEU A 227 15.03 -3.29 19.94
CA LEU A 227 14.21 -2.17 19.52
C LEU A 227 13.92 -1.26 20.71
N GLU A 228 14.02 0.05 20.52
CA GLU A 228 13.65 1.07 21.49
C GLU A 228 12.43 1.82 20.99
N LEU A 229 11.50 2.09 21.90
CA LEU A 229 10.19 2.66 21.60
C LEU A 229 10.07 4.09 22.11
N SER A 230 9.16 4.85 21.53
CA SER A 230 8.95 6.27 21.85
C SER A 230 8.41 6.52 23.25
N ASP A 231 7.89 5.51 23.93
CA ASP A 231 7.46 5.56 25.33
C ASP A 231 8.60 5.21 26.34
N GLY A 232 9.81 4.99 25.84
CA GLY A 232 10.98 4.60 26.64
C GLY A 232 11.10 3.09 26.87
N GLY A 233 10.12 2.30 26.43
CA GLY A 233 10.18 0.83 26.48
C GLY A 233 11.20 0.28 25.50
N SER A 234 11.67 -0.96 25.77
CA SER A 234 12.54 -1.70 24.86
C SER A 234 12.12 -3.17 24.78
N LEU A 235 12.37 -3.79 23.63
CA LEU A 235 12.14 -5.20 23.41
C LEU A 235 13.21 -5.81 22.51
N CYS A 236 13.33 -7.14 22.53
CA CYS A 236 14.19 -7.89 21.63
C CYS A 236 13.36 -8.80 20.74
N ALA A 237 13.81 -9.02 19.49
CA ALA A 237 13.17 -9.92 18.55
C ALA A 237 14.18 -10.72 17.71
N LYS A 238 13.83 -11.95 17.33
CA LYS A 238 14.62 -12.75 16.39
C LYS A 238 14.54 -12.21 14.97
N LEU A 239 13.37 -11.65 14.61
CA LEU A 239 13.08 -11.05 13.31
C LEU A 239 12.29 -9.74 13.49
N VAL A 240 12.72 -8.67 12.81
CA VAL A 240 11.99 -7.40 12.70
C VAL A 240 11.38 -7.30 11.31
N VAL A 241 10.08 -7.04 11.24
CA VAL A 241 9.35 -6.83 10.01
C VAL A 241 8.93 -5.36 9.91
N GLY A 242 9.46 -4.64 8.92
CA GLY A 242 9.03 -3.29 8.59
C GLY A 242 7.77 -3.32 7.72
N ALA A 243 6.62 -2.97 8.32
CA ALA A 243 5.31 -2.81 7.69
C ALA A 243 4.74 -1.41 7.94
N ASP A 244 5.61 -0.44 8.21
CA ASP A 244 5.34 0.91 8.70
C ASP A 244 5.15 1.96 7.58
N GLY A 245 4.87 1.46 6.36
CA GLY A 245 4.41 2.27 5.25
C GLY A 245 5.51 3.03 4.49
N GLY A 246 5.10 3.92 3.59
CA GLY A 246 6.02 4.61 2.64
C GLY A 246 7.10 5.48 3.29
N LYS A 247 6.91 5.89 4.56
CA LYS A 247 7.89 6.62 5.39
C LYS A 247 8.51 5.71 6.46
N SER A 248 8.83 4.48 6.10
CA SER A 248 9.29 3.44 7.01
C SER A 248 10.53 3.84 7.81
N GLN A 249 10.38 3.81 9.13
CA GLN A 249 11.47 3.99 10.10
C GLN A 249 12.37 2.76 10.15
N VAL A 250 11.81 1.55 10.01
CA VAL A 250 12.60 0.31 9.94
C VAL A 250 13.55 0.35 8.76
N ARG A 251 13.06 0.77 7.59
CA ARG A 251 13.88 0.92 6.38
C ARG A 251 15.05 1.87 6.59
N GLU A 252 14.81 3.01 7.24
CA GLU A 252 15.79 4.04 7.51
C GLU A 252 16.84 3.53 8.53
N LEU A 253 16.40 2.99 9.68
CA LEU A 253 17.29 2.49 10.73
C LEU A 253 18.13 1.28 10.31
N ALA A 254 17.59 0.42 9.44
CA ALA A 254 18.33 -0.71 8.89
C ALA A 254 19.26 -0.33 7.71
N GLY A 255 19.25 0.94 7.27
CA GLY A 255 20.13 1.45 6.23
C GLY A 255 19.78 0.99 4.81
N PHE A 256 18.53 0.57 4.55
CA PHE A 256 18.09 0.21 3.22
C PHE A 256 18.06 1.41 2.28
N LYS A 257 18.64 1.27 1.11
CA LYS A 257 18.59 2.27 0.05
C LYS A 257 17.30 2.16 -0.74
N ILE A 258 16.76 3.30 -1.18
CA ILE A 258 15.58 3.37 -2.04
C ILE A 258 15.94 3.99 -3.39
N THR A 259 15.29 3.51 -4.44
CA THR A 259 15.29 4.10 -5.78
C THR A 259 13.84 4.50 -6.10
N GLY A 260 13.67 5.66 -6.76
CA GLY A 260 12.33 6.10 -7.14
C GLY A 260 12.26 7.59 -7.42
N TRP A 261 11.06 8.07 -7.73
CA TRP A 261 10.77 9.46 -8.07
C TRP A 261 9.35 9.86 -7.69
N ASN A 262 9.10 11.14 -7.65
CA ASN A 262 7.77 11.72 -7.52
C ASN A 262 7.22 12.02 -8.92
N TYR A 263 5.94 11.71 -9.15
CA TYR A 263 5.30 11.95 -10.45
C TYR A 263 4.90 13.41 -10.67
N TYR A 264 5.03 14.28 -9.66
CA TYR A 264 4.50 15.65 -9.68
C TYR A 264 2.99 15.70 -9.98
N GLN A 265 2.29 14.68 -9.58
CA GLN A 265 0.85 14.50 -9.68
C GLN A 265 0.30 14.19 -8.29
N ASN A 266 -0.96 14.58 -8.08
CA ASN A 266 -1.72 14.21 -6.89
C ASN A 266 -2.89 13.32 -7.28
N ALA A 267 -3.28 12.41 -6.38
CA ALA A 267 -4.55 11.72 -6.46
C ALA A 267 -5.56 12.41 -5.56
N VAL A 268 -6.73 12.72 -6.12
CA VAL A 268 -7.93 13.12 -5.38
C VAL A 268 -8.79 11.87 -5.23
N ILE A 269 -9.16 11.54 -4.00
CA ILE A 269 -10.07 10.45 -3.71
C ILE A 269 -11.30 10.97 -2.96
N CYS A 270 -12.45 10.44 -3.31
CA CYS A 270 -13.71 10.68 -2.61
C CYS A 270 -14.71 9.57 -2.96
N THR A 271 -15.73 9.43 -2.14
CA THR A 271 -16.89 8.62 -2.46
C THR A 271 -18.04 9.49 -2.96
N VAL A 272 -18.72 9.03 -3.99
CA VAL A 272 -19.82 9.72 -4.68
C VAL A 272 -21.06 8.86 -4.72
N GLU A 273 -22.23 9.51 -4.78
CA GLU A 273 -23.51 8.88 -5.09
C GLU A 273 -23.79 9.02 -6.59
N HIS A 274 -24.30 7.96 -7.21
CA HIS A 274 -24.64 7.94 -8.64
C HIS A 274 -26.13 7.62 -8.87
N SER A 275 -26.59 7.92 -10.10
CA SER A 275 -28.01 7.87 -10.43
C SER A 275 -28.57 6.47 -10.68
N VAL A 276 -27.72 5.51 -11.02
CA VAL A 276 -28.08 4.12 -11.34
C VAL A 276 -27.07 3.17 -10.72
N GLU A 277 -27.44 1.91 -10.52
CA GLU A 277 -26.53 0.88 -10.01
C GLU A 277 -25.27 0.74 -10.86
N ASN A 278 -24.14 0.53 -10.19
CA ASN A 278 -22.84 0.38 -10.84
C ASN A 278 -22.15 -0.93 -10.43
N HIS A 279 -21.98 -1.84 -11.39
CA HIS A 279 -21.27 -3.12 -11.22
C HIS A 279 -19.99 -3.18 -12.07
N CYS A 280 -19.60 -2.07 -12.67
CA CYS A 280 -18.42 -1.98 -13.54
C CYS A 280 -17.38 -1.05 -12.89
N ALA A 281 -16.12 -1.43 -12.98
CA ALA A 281 -15.00 -0.55 -12.71
C ALA A 281 -14.66 0.24 -13.98
N TRP A 282 -14.68 1.54 -13.90
CA TRP A 282 -14.44 2.45 -15.02
C TRP A 282 -13.10 3.14 -14.83
N GLN A 283 -12.30 3.18 -15.89
CA GLN A 283 -11.02 3.90 -15.88
C GLN A 283 -10.82 4.63 -17.21
N ARG A 284 -10.69 5.95 -17.13
CA ARG A 284 -10.39 6.81 -18.27
C ARG A 284 -9.02 7.46 -18.11
N PHE A 285 -8.20 7.40 -19.14
CA PHE A 285 -6.94 8.13 -19.18
C PHE A 285 -7.17 9.51 -19.77
N LEU A 286 -6.86 10.55 -18.99
CA LEU A 286 -6.96 11.96 -19.34
C LEU A 286 -5.56 12.55 -19.54
N PRO A 287 -5.40 13.72 -20.15
CA PRO A 287 -4.10 14.35 -20.35
C PRO A 287 -3.31 14.59 -19.06
N SER A 288 -4.00 14.92 -17.97
CA SER A 288 -3.40 15.15 -16.65
C SER A 288 -3.15 13.88 -15.83
N GLY A 289 -3.79 12.78 -16.20
CA GLY A 289 -3.70 11.49 -15.51
C GLY A 289 -5.02 10.73 -15.51
N PRO A 290 -5.05 9.49 -15.03
CA PRO A 290 -6.26 8.67 -15.03
C PRO A 290 -7.29 9.14 -14.01
N ILE A 291 -8.58 8.93 -14.37
CA ILE A 291 -9.71 8.96 -13.47
C ILE A 291 -10.33 7.55 -13.43
N ALA A 292 -10.66 7.08 -12.23
CA ALA A 292 -11.38 5.82 -12.03
C ALA A 292 -12.66 6.06 -11.23
N LEU A 293 -13.72 5.32 -11.59
CA LEU A 293 -14.98 5.21 -10.86
C LEU A 293 -15.16 3.74 -10.48
N LEU A 294 -15.07 3.44 -9.19
CA LEU A 294 -15.02 2.09 -8.63
C LEU A 294 -16.27 1.82 -7.78
N PRO A 295 -17.07 0.78 -8.05
CA PRO A 295 -18.28 0.49 -7.27
C PRO A 295 -17.91 0.07 -5.84
N ILE A 296 -18.63 0.59 -4.83
CA ILE A 296 -18.51 0.15 -3.43
C ILE A 296 -19.86 -0.28 -2.83
N SER A 297 -20.94 0.00 -3.50
CA SER A 297 -22.28 -0.51 -3.25
C SER A 297 -23.20 -0.10 -4.41
N ASP A 298 -24.47 -0.49 -4.35
CA ASP A 298 -25.46 -0.21 -5.39
C ASP A 298 -25.63 1.28 -5.71
N LYS A 299 -25.42 2.17 -4.71
CA LYS A 299 -25.62 3.61 -4.85
C LYS A 299 -24.33 4.42 -4.80
N PHE A 300 -23.22 3.82 -4.35
CA PHE A 300 -21.99 4.53 -4.12
C PHE A 300 -20.84 3.98 -4.94
N SER A 301 -20.06 4.88 -5.49
CA SER A 301 -18.76 4.56 -6.11
C SER A 301 -17.67 5.45 -5.54
N ASN A 302 -16.45 4.96 -5.58
CA ASN A 302 -15.27 5.74 -5.21
C ASN A 302 -14.59 6.32 -6.44
N ILE A 303 -14.16 7.56 -6.35
CA ILE A 303 -13.36 8.25 -7.34
C ILE A 303 -11.89 8.19 -6.92
N VAL A 304 -11.04 7.85 -7.87
CA VAL A 304 -9.58 8.06 -7.81
C VAL A 304 -9.19 8.86 -9.03
N TRP A 305 -8.94 10.15 -8.87
CA TRP A 305 -8.61 11.06 -9.97
C TRP A 305 -7.21 11.60 -9.83
N THR A 306 -6.34 11.23 -10.74
CA THR A 306 -4.97 11.75 -10.83
C THR A 306 -4.96 13.04 -11.64
N MET A 307 -4.36 14.10 -11.10
CA MET A 307 -4.26 15.40 -11.76
C MET A 307 -2.98 16.13 -11.37
N ASN A 308 -2.60 17.12 -12.17
CA ASN A 308 -1.46 17.98 -11.86
C ASN A 308 -1.78 18.87 -10.65
N PRO A 309 -0.80 19.22 -9.80
CA PRO A 309 -1.04 20.08 -8.63
C PRO A 309 -1.67 21.43 -8.97
N ASN A 310 -1.40 21.97 -10.17
CA ASN A 310 -1.93 23.27 -10.62
C ASN A 310 -3.40 23.21 -11.08
N GLU A 311 -3.91 22.03 -11.41
CA GLU A 311 -5.30 21.79 -11.83
C GLU A 311 -6.20 21.53 -10.61
N LEU A 312 -5.58 21.30 -9.46
CA LEU A 312 -6.25 20.92 -8.24
C LEU A 312 -6.72 22.17 -7.50
N ASP A 313 -7.92 22.66 -7.81
CA ASP A 313 -8.55 23.66 -6.97
C ASP A 313 -9.25 22.99 -5.77
N CYS A 314 -8.49 22.86 -4.67
CA CYS A 314 -9.02 22.35 -3.40
C CYS A 314 -10.17 23.22 -2.84
N LYS A 315 -10.36 24.43 -3.38
CA LYS A 315 -11.41 25.37 -2.99
C LYS A 315 -12.68 25.26 -3.84
N MET A 316 -12.64 24.44 -4.91
CA MET A 316 -13.80 24.18 -5.74
C MET A 316 -14.98 23.70 -4.86
N ASN A 317 -16.15 24.31 -5.00
CA ASN A 317 -17.35 23.87 -4.28
C ASN A 317 -17.77 22.46 -4.76
N GLU A 318 -18.68 21.81 -4.02
CA GLU A 318 -19.08 20.42 -4.29
C GLU A 318 -19.79 20.28 -5.64
N ASP A 319 -20.68 21.19 -5.97
CA ASP A 319 -21.46 21.13 -7.21
C ASP A 319 -20.58 21.28 -8.46
N ASP A 320 -19.60 22.18 -8.42
CA ASP A 320 -18.68 22.37 -9.53
C ASP A 320 -17.69 21.19 -9.64
N PHE A 321 -17.30 20.59 -8.52
CA PHE A 321 -16.50 19.37 -8.53
C PHE A 321 -17.28 18.18 -9.13
N VAL A 322 -18.55 18.02 -8.80
CA VAL A 322 -19.44 16.99 -9.39
C VAL A 322 -19.61 17.22 -10.89
N LYS A 323 -19.78 18.49 -11.34
CA LYS A 323 -19.80 18.82 -12.77
C LYS A 323 -18.49 18.46 -13.46
N ALA A 324 -17.33 18.79 -12.84
CA ALA A 324 -16.01 18.44 -13.35
C ALA A 324 -15.80 16.93 -13.44
N LEU A 325 -16.26 16.16 -12.43
CA LEU A 325 -16.22 14.69 -12.45
C LEU A 325 -17.02 14.13 -13.62
N ASN A 326 -18.28 14.55 -13.77
CA ASN A 326 -19.12 14.10 -14.87
C ASN A 326 -18.52 14.48 -16.24
N HIS A 327 -17.98 15.70 -16.36
CA HIS A 327 -17.26 16.13 -17.55
C HIS A 327 -16.04 15.24 -17.84
N ALA A 328 -15.25 14.90 -16.82
CA ALA A 328 -14.07 14.04 -16.96
C ALA A 328 -14.40 12.59 -17.33
N LEU A 329 -15.50 12.05 -16.82
CA LEU A 329 -15.95 10.69 -17.09
C LEU A 329 -16.68 10.57 -18.45
N ASP A 330 -17.29 11.64 -18.94
CA ASP A 330 -18.05 11.69 -20.18
C ASP A 330 -17.23 12.33 -21.33
N TYR A 331 -17.78 13.29 -22.08
CA TYR A 331 -17.17 13.86 -23.28
C TYR A 331 -16.07 14.92 -23.03
N GLY A 332 -15.80 15.29 -21.81
CA GLY A 332 -15.09 16.50 -21.43
C GLY A 332 -13.72 16.71 -22.04
N TYR A 333 -13.00 15.67 -22.36
CA TYR A 333 -11.64 15.76 -22.91
C TYR A 333 -11.52 15.15 -24.31
N GLY A 334 -12.63 14.68 -24.90
CA GLY A 334 -12.65 14.08 -26.22
C GLY A 334 -13.83 13.14 -26.43
N PRO A 335 -14.05 12.66 -27.64
CA PRO A 335 -15.21 11.81 -27.98
C PRO A 335 -15.13 10.44 -27.31
N HIS A 336 -16.30 9.82 -27.15
CA HIS A 336 -16.35 8.40 -26.80
C HIS A 336 -15.85 7.55 -27.98
N PRO A 337 -15.22 6.42 -27.69
CA PRO A 337 -14.88 5.45 -28.70
C PRO A 337 -16.14 4.97 -29.42
N LYS A 338 -16.10 4.95 -30.76
CA LYS A 338 -17.22 4.43 -31.54
C LYS A 338 -17.28 2.91 -31.39
N SER A 339 -18.44 2.39 -31.03
CA SER A 339 -18.72 0.97 -31.10
C SER A 339 -18.90 0.56 -32.57
N GLY A 340 -17.91 -0.10 -33.14
CA GLY A 340 -17.96 -0.61 -34.48
C GLY A 340 -17.37 0.32 -35.55
N VAL A 341 -16.43 -0.25 -36.28
CA VAL A 341 -15.87 0.21 -37.57
C VAL A 341 -14.99 1.45 -37.50
N LEU A 342 -13.69 1.24 -37.36
CA LEU A 342 -12.72 2.14 -37.94
C LEU A 342 -13.06 2.26 -39.45
N GLY A 343 -13.38 3.49 -39.89
CA GLY A 343 -13.63 3.78 -41.30
C GLY A 343 -12.46 3.34 -42.17
N SER A 344 -12.75 2.71 -43.26
CA SER A 344 -12.04 2.42 -44.51
C SER A 344 -10.51 2.21 -44.54
N ALA A 345 -9.81 2.14 -43.45
CA ALA A 345 -8.40 1.77 -43.35
C ALA A 345 -8.21 0.69 -42.28
N ASP A 346 -8.99 -0.37 -42.33
CA ASP A 346 -8.90 -1.52 -41.40
C ASP A 346 -7.66 -2.34 -41.78
N ILE A 347 -6.48 -1.93 -41.23
CA ILE A 347 -5.23 -2.69 -41.36
C ILE A 347 -5.33 -4.10 -40.73
N PHE A 348 -6.38 -4.32 -39.92
CA PHE A 348 -6.62 -5.59 -39.21
C PHE A 348 -7.89 -6.34 -39.68
N SER A 349 -8.52 -5.94 -40.81
CA SER A 349 -9.74 -6.61 -41.32
C SER A 349 -9.54 -8.09 -41.57
N TRP A 350 -8.32 -8.52 -41.89
CA TRP A 350 -7.96 -9.92 -42.15
C TRP A 350 -7.90 -10.82 -40.89
N PHE A 351 -7.89 -10.24 -39.67
CA PHE A 351 -8.02 -10.98 -38.41
C PHE A 351 -9.48 -11.17 -37.97
N ARG A 352 -10.45 -10.57 -38.65
CA ARG A 352 -11.87 -10.76 -38.36
C ARG A 352 -12.36 -12.01 -39.08
N GLY A 353 -12.36 -13.15 -38.36
CA GLY A 353 -13.41 -14.14 -38.67
C GLY A 353 -14.77 -13.52 -38.28
N ASP A 354 -15.87 -13.97 -38.92
CA ASP A 354 -17.25 -13.55 -38.62
C ASP A 354 -17.61 -13.69 -37.14
N VAL A 355 -17.23 -12.70 -36.33
CA VAL A 355 -17.56 -12.65 -34.92
C VAL A 355 -18.68 -11.63 -34.77
N THR A 356 -19.89 -12.12 -34.59
CA THR A 356 -21.01 -11.32 -34.07
C THR A 356 -20.62 -10.78 -32.68
N MET A 357 -20.36 -9.46 -32.59
CA MET A 357 -20.04 -8.82 -31.32
C MET A 357 -21.21 -9.01 -30.34
N SER A 358 -20.91 -9.59 -29.19
CA SER A 358 -21.87 -9.68 -28.09
C SER A 358 -22.19 -8.26 -27.61
N ALA A 359 -23.45 -8.00 -27.25
CA ALA A 359 -23.88 -6.73 -26.66
C ALA A 359 -23.06 -6.35 -25.40
N ASN A 360 -22.43 -7.32 -24.73
CA ASN A 360 -21.53 -7.12 -23.59
C ASN A 360 -20.15 -6.53 -23.93
N GLU A 361 -19.80 -6.42 -25.21
CA GLU A 361 -18.52 -5.90 -25.70
C GLU A 361 -18.60 -4.46 -26.22
N CYS A 362 -19.80 -3.89 -26.32
CA CYS A 362 -20.00 -2.51 -26.72
C CYS A 362 -19.51 -1.51 -25.65
N PHE A 363 -19.05 -0.34 -26.09
CA PHE A 363 -18.73 0.75 -25.20
C PHE A 363 -19.96 1.20 -24.42
N GLU A 364 -19.83 1.33 -23.11
CA GLU A 364 -20.88 1.86 -22.23
C GLU A 364 -20.44 3.18 -21.61
N VAL A 365 -21.38 4.08 -21.33
CA VAL A 365 -21.14 5.34 -20.65
C VAL A 365 -21.22 5.11 -19.13
N PRO A 366 -20.26 5.61 -18.34
CA PRO A 366 -20.33 5.51 -16.88
C PRO A 366 -21.59 6.16 -16.30
N PRO A 367 -22.09 5.68 -15.14
CA PRO A 367 -23.21 6.32 -14.46
C PRO A 367 -22.90 7.74 -14.05
N LYS A 368 -23.88 8.64 -14.13
CA LYS A 368 -23.72 10.04 -13.70
C LYS A 368 -23.58 10.13 -12.18
N VAL A 369 -22.59 10.88 -11.76
CA VAL A 369 -22.42 11.28 -10.36
C VAL A 369 -23.41 12.36 -10.02
N VAL A 370 -24.13 12.17 -8.90
CA VAL A 370 -25.17 13.09 -8.42
C VAL A 370 -24.63 14.06 -7.38
N LYS A 371 -23.90 13.54 -6.38
CA LYS A 371 -23.32 14.34 -5.29
C LYS A 371 -22.14 13.63 -4.63
N LEU A 372 -21.39 14.38 -3.83
CA LEU A 372 -20.37 13.79 -2.93
C LEU A 372 -21.06 13.06 -1.77
N ALA A 373 -20.49 11.92 -1.38
CA ALA A 373 -20.91 11.14 -0.23
C ALA A 373 -19.83 11.08 0.87
N SER A 374 -18.62 11.57 0.59
CA SER A 374 -17.53 11.73 1.55
C SER A 374 -16.75 13.01 1.30
N GLU A 375 -15.88 13.37 2.25
CA GLU A 375 -14.86 14.41 2.03
C GLU A 375 -13.92 14.04 0.88
N ARG A 376 -13.29 15.06 0.30
CA ARG A 376 -12.21 14.90 -0.69
C ARG A 376 -10.87 14.83 0.02
N MET A 377 -10.10 13.79 -0.26
CA MET A 377 -8.74 13.65 0.23
C MET A 377 -7.75 13.77 -0.93
N VAL A 378 -6.59 14.35 -0.67
CA VAL A 378 -5.54 14.57 -1.66
C VAL A 378 -4.22 14.04 -1.15
N PHE A 379 -3.49 13.30 -1.99
CA PHE A 379 -2.16 12.83 -1.65
C PHE A 379 -1.22 12.82 -2.86
N PRO A 380 0.08 13.14 -2.64
CA PRO A 380 1.07 13.14 -3.71
C PRO A 380 1.42 11.73 -4.16
N LEU A 381 1.68 11.59 -5.46
CA LEU A 381 2.02 10.31 -6.08
C LEU A 381 3.52 10.15 -6.24
N SER A 382 4.01 8.96 -5.91
CA SER A 382 5.42 8.60 -6.06
C SER A 382 5.56 7.13 -6.38
N LEU A 383 6.66 6.78 -7.05
CA LEU A 383 7.15 5.43 -7.16
C LEU A 383 8.42 5.33 -6.32
N LYS A 384 8.46 4.38 -5.40
CA LYS A 384 9.64 4.11 -4.55
C LYS A 384 9.82 2.61 -4.40
N HIS A 385 11.05 2.18 -4.45
CA HIS A 385 11.43 0.77 -4.34
C HIS A 385 12.69 0.64 -3.48
N ALA A 386 12.65 -0.21 -2.46
CA ALA A 386 13.82 -0.55 -1.68
C ALA A 386 14.75 -1.44 -2.53
N ASN A 387 16.05 -1.10 -2.58
CA ASN A 387 17.02 -1.85 -3.37
C ASN A 387 17.20 -3.27 -2.87
N ASP A 388 17.04 -3.48 -1.57
CA ASP A 388 17.00 -4.77 -0.92
C ASP A 388 15.75 -4.82 -0.03
N TYR A 389 15.12 -6.01 0.11
CA TYR A 389 13.96 -6.21 0.99
C TYR A 389 14.36 -6.83 2.31
N VAL A 390 15.57 -7.37 2.38
CA VAL A 390 16.06 -8.09 3.56
C VAL A 390 17.46 -7.64 3.96
N ALA A 391 17.66 -7.56 5.27
CA ALA A 391 18.94 -7.40 5.91
C ALA A 391 19.03 -8.40 7.07
N LYS A 392 20.14 -8.42 7.79
CA LYS A 392 20.29 -9.29 8.95
C LYS A 392 19.17 -9.02 9.97
N ARG A 393 18.37 -10.03 10.30
CA ARG A 393 17.25 -9.91 11.25
C ARG A 393 16.16 -8.93 10.85
N THR A 394 16.13 -8.46 9.60
CA THR A 394 15.19 -7.42 9.18
C THR A 394 14.64 -7.72 7.79
N VAL A 395 13.31 -7.53 7.62
CA VAL A 395 12.60 -7.68 6.35
C VAL A 395 11.60 -6.56 6.17
N LEU A 396 11.43 -6.07 4.94
CA LEU A 396 10.44 -5.05 4.57
C LEU A 396 9.29 -5.68 3.78
N ILE A 397 8.06 -5.25 4.06
CA ILE A 397 6.84 -5.66 3.34
C ILE A 397 5.95 -4.44 3.04
N GLY A 398 5.15 -4.54 1.97
CA GLY A 398 4.22 -3.49 1.56
C GLY A 398 4.92 -2.17 1.23
N ASP A 399 4.29 -1.04 1.57
CA ASP A 399 4.81 0.29 1.22
C ASP A 399 6.18 0.61 1.87
N ALA A 400 6.60 -0.12 2.90
CA ALA A 400 7.95 -0.03 3.44
C ALA A 400 9.00 -0.52 2.42
N ALA A 401 8.65 -1.51 1.60
CA ALA A 401 9.50 -2.05 0.54
C ALA A 401 9.25 -1.37 -0.82
N HIS A 402 7.99 -1.08 -1.17
CA HIS A 402 7.62 -0.55 -2.49
C HIS A 402 6.36 0.34 -2.41
N THR A 403 6.42 1.50 -3.03
CA THR A 403 5.29 2.40 -3.21
C THR A 403 5.03 2.57 -4.69
N VAL A 404 3.80 2.39 -5.13
CA VAL A 404 3.42 2.41 -6.54
C VAL A 404 2.36 3.47 -6.84
N HIS A 405 2.24 3.85 -8.11
CA HIS A 405 1.12 4.66 -8.58
C HIS A 405 -0.21 3.90 -8.33
N PRO A 406 -1.29 4.56 -7.89
CA PRO A 406 -2.57 3.91 -7.55
C PRO A 406 -3.33 3.36 -8.77
N LEU A 407 -2.71 3.27 -9.93
CA LEU A 407 -3.28 2.62 -11.11
C LEU A 407 -3.73 1.19 -10.76
N ALA A 408 -4.97 0.89 -11.08
CA ALA A 408 -5.60 -0.42 -10.86
C ALA A 408 -5.59 -0.91 -9.38
N GLY A 409 -5.35 -0.05 -8.38
CA GLY A 409 -5.42 -0.41 -6.96
C GLY A 409 -4.44 -1.50 -6.51
N GLN A 410 -3.29 -1.67 -7.18
CA GLN A 410 -2.40 -2.81 -6.96
C GLN A 410 -1.50 -2.69 -5.71
N GLY A 411 -1.29 -1.49 -5.17
CA GLY A 411 -0.34 -1.29 -4.06
C GLY A 411 -0.62 -2.19 -2.85
N VAL A 412 -1.85 -2.20 -2.36
CA VAL A 412 -2.24 -3.03 -1.21
C VAL A 412 -2.18 -4.52 -1.51
N ASN A 413 -2.55 -4.94 -2.75
CA ASN A 413 -2.51 -6.35 -3.17
C ASN A 413 -1.07 -6.89 -3.20
N MET A 414 -0.11 -6.07 -3.65
CA MET A 414 1.32 -6.40 -3.58
C MET A 414 1.75 -6.62 -2.13
N GLY A 415 1.34 -5.75 -1.21
CA GLY A 415 1.63 -5.87 0.22
C GLY A 415 1.02 -7.12 0.87
N PHE A 416 -0.21 -7.48 0.53
CA PHE A 416 -0.82 -8.74 0.99
C PHE A 416 -0.10 -9.96 0.41
N GLY A 417 0.35 -9.89 -0.83
CA GLY A 417 1.22 -10.90 -1.44
C GLY A 417 2.55 -11.06 -0.70
N ASP A 418 3.13 -9.94 -0.22
CA ASP A 418 4.35 -9.97 0.59
C ASP A 418 4.09 -10.65 1.95
N ALA A 419 3.00 -10.31 2.64
CA ALA A 419 2.62 -10.92 3.91
C ALA A 419 2.40 -12.43 3.77
N SER A 420 1.69 -12.87 2.73
CA SER A 420 1.45 -14.27 2.42
C SER A 420 2.75 -15.04 2.11
N ALA A 421 3.65 -14.48 1.30
CA ALA A 421 4.92 -15.11 0.97
C ALA A 421 5.85 -15.20 2.18
N LEU A 422 5.95 -14.12 2.97
CA LEU A 422 6.82 -14.09 4.14
C LEU A 422 6.37 -15.09 5.20
N SER A 423 5.06 -15.17 5.50
CA SER A 423 4.53 -16.13 6.48
C SER A 423 4.81 -17.58 6.07
N ARG A 424 4.64 -17.91 4.79
CA ARG A 424 4.96 -19.25 4.25
C ARG A 424 6.45 -19.55 4.38
N ILE A 425 7.33 -18.63 4.01
CA ILE A 425 8.79 -18.84 4.08
C ILE A 425 9.26 -18.98 5.53
N ILE A 426 8.67 -18.23 6.46
CA ILE A 426 8.92 -18.42 7.90
C ILE A 426 8.50 -19.84 8.35
N ALA A 427 7.32 -20.29 7.93
CA ALA A 427 6.83 -21.64 8.24
C ALA A 427 7.76 -22.73 7.67
N ASP A 428 8.20 -22.57 6.41
CA ASP A 428 9.15 -23.49 5.77
C ASP A 428 10.49 -23.53 6.52
N GLY A 429 10.98 -22.36 7.00
CA GLY A 429 12.18 -22.26 7.81
C GLY A 429 12.05 -23.00 9.14
N ILE A 430 10.93 -22.83 9.83
CA ILE A 430 10.63 -23.53 11.10
C ILE A 430 10.56 -25.03 10.88
N ALA A 431 9.93 -25.49 9.79
CA ALA A 431 9.81 -26.92 9.47
C ALA A 431 11.16 -27.64 9.37
N VAL A 432 12.20 -26.93 8.95
CA VAL A 432 13.57 -27.48 8.83
C VAL A 432 14.51 -27.03 9.96
N GLY A 433 13.98 -26.37 11.00
CA GLY A 433 14.76 -25.91 12.15
C GLY A 433 15.70 -24.72 11.88
N THR A 434 15.45 -23.95 10.79
CA THR A 434 16.24 -22.75 10.46
C THR A 434 15.80 -21.58 11.33
N ASP A 435 16.76 -20.75 11.76
CA ASP A 435 16.47 -19.51 12.46
C ASP A 435 15.71 -18.55 11.54
N ILE A 436 14.54 -18.08 12.00
CA ILE A 436 13.62 -17.23 11.21
C ILE A 436 14.23 -15.87 10.83
N GLY A 437 15.24 -15.41 11.54
CA GLY A 437 15.98 -14.18 11.23
C GLY A 437 17.24 -14.41 10.37
N GLU A 438 17.47 -15.64 9.90
CA GLU A 438 18.65 -15.96 9.10
C GLU A 438 18.53 -15.38 7.69
N ILE A 439 19.58 -14.69 7.24
CA ILE A 439 19.58 -13.98 5.96
C ILE A 439 19.34 -14.91 4.76
N SER A 440 19.85 -16.14 4.82
CA SER A 440 19.67 -17.16 3.76
C SER A 440 18.21 -17.55 3.58
N LEU A 441 17.44 -17.63 4.68
CA LEU A 441 16.00 -17.87 4.65
C LEU A 441 15.26 -16.66 4.09
N LEU A 442 15.57 -15.46 4.59
CA LEU A 442 14.93 -14.22 4.18
C LEU A 442 15.19 -13.88 2.70
N LYS A 443 16.36 -14.25 2.17
CA LYS A 443 16.67 -14.08 0.74
C LYS A 443 15.76 -14.89 -0.19
N LYS A 444 15.13 -15.98 0.27
CA LYS A 444 14.10 -16.69 -0.50
C LYS A 444 12.85 -15.82 -0.70
N TYR A 445 12.43 -15.10 0.37
CA TYR A 445 11.34 -14.13 0.29
C TYR A 445 11.67 -12.98 -0.69
N GLU A 446 12.86 -12.41 -0.55
CA GLU A 446 13.29 -11.33 -1.45
C GLU A 446 13.30 -11.77 -2.92
N ALA A 447 13.87 -12.93 -3.22
CA ALA A 447 13.92 -13.47 -4.58
C ALA A 447 12.51 -13.64 -5.18
N GLU A 448 11.57 -14.17 -4.41
CA GLU A 448 10.20 -14.37 -4.86
C GLU A 448 9.44 -13.05 -5.04
N ARG A 449 9.49 -12.16 -4.03
CA ARG A 449 8.64 -10.98 -4.03
C ARG A 449 9.19 -9.81 -4.81
N LYS A 450 10.50 -9.59 -4.74
CA LYS A 450 11.13 -8.45 -5.41
C LYS A 450 10.97 -8.53 -6.92
N SER A 451 11.15 -9.70 -7.53
CA SER A 451 10.97 -9.88 -8.97
C SER A 451 9.52 -9.59 -9.39
N ALA A 452 8.53 -10.13 -8.66
CA ALA A 452 7.11 -9.89 -8.92
C ALA A 452 6.72 -8.41 -8.74
N ASN A 453 7.22 -7.78 -7.67
CA ASN A 453 6.92 -6.38 -7.37
C ASN A 453 7.57 -5.43 -8.40
N VAL A 454 8.83 -5.64 -8.78
CA VAL A 454 9.50 -4.84 -9.82
C VAL A 454 8.79 -4.96 -11.16
N MET A 455 8.34 -6.16 -11.54
CA MET A 455 7.56 -6.36 -12.75
C MET A 455 6.26 -5.55 -12.71
N MET A 456 5.48 -5.64 -11.62
CA MET A 456 4.24 -4.87 -11.47
C MET A 456 4.52 -3.37 -11.51
N MET A 457 5.56 -2.90 -10.82
CA MET A 457 5.98 -1.49 -10.83
C MET A 457 6.34 -1.02 -12.24
N ALA A 458 7.08 -1.81 -13.01
CA ALA A 458 7.46 -1.50 -14.39
C ALA A 458 6.22 -1.40 -15.30
N VAL A 459 5.25 -2.30 -15.12
CA VAL A 459 3.98 -2.27 -15.87
C VAL A 459 3.18 -0.99 -15.53
N LEU A 460 3.00 -0.68 -14.24
CA LEU A 460 2.24 0.50 -13.81
C LEU A 460 2.90 1.81 -14.24
N ASP A 461 4.21 1.92 -14.11
CA ASP A 461 4.99 3.09 -14.56
C ASP A 461 4.99 3.23 -16.08
N GLY A 462 5.10 2.10 -16.79
CA GLY A 462 4.98 2.07 -18.25
C GLY A 462 3.61 2.58 -18.73
N PHE A 463 2.53 2.14 -18.10
CA PHE A 463 1.19 2.66 -18.39
C PHE A 463 1.09 4.15 -18.09
N GLN A 464 1.52 4.59 -16.91
CA GLN A 464 1.47 6.00 -16.55
C GLN A 464 2.22 6.86 -17.57
N LYS A 465 3.44 6.49 -17.95
CA LYS A 465 4.24 7.21 -18.95
C LYS A 465 3.63 7.16 -20.35
N ALA A 466 3.13 5.99 -20.77
CA ALA A 466 2.51 5.84 -22.09
C ALA A 466 1.29 6.74 -22.26
N TYR A 467 0.52 6.99 -21.19
CA TYR A 467 -0.69 7.83 -21.25
C TYR A 467 -0.47 9.29 -20.85
N SER A 468 0.71 9.66 -20.36
CA SER A 468 1.06 11.05 -20.02
C SER A 468 1.58 11.86 -21.20
N VAL A 469 1.89 11.25 -22.34
CA VAL A 469 2.49 11.91 -23.50
C VAL A 469 1.48 11.96 -24.64
N ASP A 470 1.13 13.16 -25.10
CA ASP A 470 0.31 13.34 -26.32
C ASP A 470 1.23 13.44 -27.54
N PHE A 471 1.42 12.31 -28.22
CA PHE A 471 2.22 12.20 -29.43
C PHE A 471 1.52 11.30 -30.43
N GLY A 472 1.22 11.80 -31.63
CA GLY A 472 0.40 11.12 -32.64
C GLY A 472 0.74 9.65 -32.88
N PRO A 473 2.01 9.25 -33.16
CA PRO A 473 2.39 7.86 -33.31
C PRO A 473 2.12 7.01 -32.06
N LEU A 474 2.30 7.56 -30.86
CA LEU A 474 2.02 6.86 -29.61
C LEU A 474 0.51 6.68 -29.39
N ASN A 475 -0.31 7.64 -29.83
CA ASN A 475 -1.76 7.54 -29.79
C ASN A 475 -2.26 6.38 -30.68
N VAL A 476 -1.67 6.20 -31.86
CA VAL A 476 -1.95 5.05 -32.75
C VAL A 476 -1.58 3.73 -32.10
N LEU A 477 -0.39 3.65 -31.43
CA LEU A 477 0.04 2.46 -30.72
C LEU A 477 -0.88 2.15 -29.52
N ARG A 478 -1.34 3.17 -28.79
CA ARG A 478 -2.32 2.99 -27.71
C ARG A 478 -3.65 2.46 -28.23
N ALA A 479 -4.15 3.02 -29.33
CA ALA A 479 -5.37 2.53 -29.97
C ALA A 479 -5.23 1.07 -30.42
N ALA A 480 -4.10 0.71 -31.03
CA ALA A 480 -3.81 -0.67 -31.44
C ALA A 480 -3.69 -1.60 -30.21
N ALA A 481 -3.10 -1.15 -29.12
CA ALA A 481 -3.00 -1.92 -27.87
C ALA A 481 -4.39 -2.16 -27.24
N PHE A 482 -5.26 -1.13 -27.19
CA PHE A 482 -6.65 -1.31 -26.75
C PHE A 482 -7.39 -2.31 -27.63
N HIS A 483 -7.26 -2.17 -28.94
CA HIS A 483 -7.92 -3.07 -29.90
C HIS A 483 -7.43 -4.50 -29.75
N GLY A 484 -6.12 -4.70 -29.64
CA GLY A 484 -5.52 -6.01 -29.39
C GLY A 484 -5.99 -6.62 -28.07
N ALA A 485 -5.95 -5.84 -26.98
CA ALA A 485 -6.43 -6.28 -25.67
C ALA A 485 -7.94 -6.57 -25.64
N HIS A 486 -8.73 -5.89 -26.49
CA HIS A 486 -10.18 -6.11 -26.60
C HIS A 486 -10.53 -7.37 -27.39
N HIS A 487 -9.90 -7.59 -28.55
CA HIS A 487 -10.29 -8.62 -29.51
C HIS A 487 -9.45 -9.90 -29.44
N ILE A 488 -8.22 -9.88 -28.92
CA ILE A 488 -7.36 -11.04 -28.83
C ILE A 488 -7.59 -11.76 -27.48
N SER A 489 -8.47 -12.75 -27.47
CA SER A 489 -8.87 -13.48 -26.25
C SER A 489 -7.69 -14.04 -25.43
N PRO A 490 -6.64 -14.64 -26.00
CA PRO A 490 -5.47 -15.08 -25.22
C PRO A 490 -4.74 -13.93 -24.52
N LEU A 491 -4.57 -12.78 -25.21
CA LEU A 491 -3.93 -11.59 -24.63
C LEU A 491 -4.78 -11.03 -23.49
N LYS A 492 -6.09 -10.92 -23.69
CA LYS A 492 -7.06 -10.48 -22.68
C LYS A 492 -6.99 -11.35 -21.43
N ARG A 493 -6.96 -12.68 -21.58
CA ARG A 493 -6.80 -13.63 -20.47
C ARG A 493 -5.49 -13.43 -19.70
N ILE A 494 -4.37 -13.25 -20.39
CA ILE A 494 -3.07 -13.01 -19.78
C ILE A 494 -3.11 -11.71 -18.95
N ILE A 495 -3.63 -10.61 -19.52
CA ILE A 495 -3.74 -9.33 -18.83
C ILE A 495 -4.59 -9.45 -17.55
N VAL A 496 -5.77 -10.06 -17.67
CA VAL A 496 -6.69 -10.22 -16.53
C VAL A 496 -6.10 -11.17 -15.47
N SER A 497 -5.49 -12.30 -15.87
CA SER A 497 -4.86 -13.25 -14.95
C SER A 497 -3.67 -12.64 -14.21
N PHE A 498 -2.88 -11.77 -14.87
CA PHE A 498 -1.80 -11.03 -14.25
C PHE A 498 -2.33 -9.98 -13.27
N ALA A 499 -3.32 -9.16 -13.68
CA ALA A 499 -3.94 -8.15 -12.83
C ALA A 499 -4.67 -8.76 -11.61
N SER A 500 -5.20 -9.98 -11.74
CA SER A 500 -5.88 -10.72 -10.65
C SER A 500 -4.92 -11.41 -9.68
N GLY A 501 -3.60 -11.32 -9.90
CA GLY A 501 -2.58 -11.94 -9.07
C GLY A 501 -2.47 -13.46 -9.20
N GLN A 502 -3.07 -14.05 -10.25
CA GLN A 502 -3.10 -15.51 -10.47
C GLN A 502 -1.96 -16.01 -11.37
N LEU A 503 -1.44 -15.16 -12.23
CA LEU A 503 -0.37 -15.52 -13.15
C LEU A 503 0.97 -14.98 -12.67
N ARG A 504 1.94 -15.88 -12.46
CA ARG A 504 3.37 -15.54 -12.40
C ARG A 504 3.90 -15.66 -13.83
N LEU A 505 4.39 -14.55 -14.41
CA LEU A 505 4.96 -14.61 -15.75
C LEU A 505 6.24 -15.47 -15.74
N PRO A 506 6.38 -16.46 -16.63
CA PRO A 506 7.45 -17.45 -16.57
C PRO A 506 8.85 -16.91 -16.91
N PHE A 507 8.97 -15.62 -17.25
CA PHE A 507 10.25 -15.04 -17.66
C PHE A 507 11.21 -14.73 -16.49
N PHE A 508 10.82 -14.97 -15.23
CA PHE A 508 11.60 -14.65 -14.03
C PHE A 508 11.46 -15.70 -12.92
N SER A 509 11.18 -16.96 -13.28
CA SER A 509 11.22 -18.09 -12.34
C SER A 509 12.63 -18.64 -12.18
#